data_85bee028a1397545877b21beaeeda0b1
#
_entry.id   85bee028a1397545877b21beaeeda0b1
#
_cell.length_a   1.000
_cell.length_b   1.000
_cell.length_c   1.000
_cell.angle_alpha   90.00
_cell.angle_beta   90.00
_cell.angle_gamma   90.00
#
_symmetry.space_group_name_H-M   'P 1'
#
loop_
_entity.id
_entity.type
_entity.pdbx_description
1 polymer ?
#
loop_
_entity_poly.entity_id
_entity_poly.type
_entity_poly.pdbx_seq_one_letter_code
_entity_poly.pdbx_strand_id
1 'polypeptide(L)'
;MPRNCWTRCNKTFPCSFPAREKTRGIGSRETSKRLEKQAILALLRKMIYKLEFVDCSKPFWRKLMYKAFLQAKAGRDKWHDYEMTVAPYDKAKPIYYEFTACPAAEFAIRNGVTEIMPALCNVDFASMELLHARLVRTTACANGCKCAYTICGDQDPYGKAHPEYRDENGYRRNRECSYR
;
A
#
# COMPACT_ATOMS: atom_id res chain seq x y z
N MET A 1 -13.77 -12.22 -20.75
CA MET A 1 -13.23 -10.85 -20.64
C MET A 1 -13.64 -10.28 -19.30
N PRO A 2 -12.71 -9.96 -18.37
CA PRO A 2 -13.08 -9.35 -17.11
C PRO A 2 -13.61 -7.94 -17.38
N ARG A 3 -14.81 -7.65 -16.91
CA ARG A 3 -15.43 -6.34 -17.01
C ARG A 3 -14.55 -5.33 -16.30
N ASN A 4 -14.15 -4.27 -17.00
CA ASN A 4 -13.30 -3.21 -16.51
C ASN A 4 -13.75 -2.73 -15.12
N CYS A 5 -12.84 -2.81 -14.16
CA CYS A 5 -12.99 -2.28 -12.78
C CYS A 5 -13.38 -0.79 -12.76
N TRP A 6 -13.11 -0.08 -13.82
CA TRP A 6 -13.39 1.34 -14.04
C TRP A 6 -14.87 1.73 -13.99
N THR A 7 -15.79 0.81 -14.31
CA THR A 7 -17.23 1.14 -14.35
C THR A 7 -17.88 1.21 -12.96
N ARG A 8 -17.25 0.74 -11.91
CA ARG A 8 -17.78 0.83 -10.54
C ARG A 8 -17.47 2.13 -9.82
N CYS A 9 -16.35 2.80 -10.14
CA CYS A 9 -15.95 4.05 -9.49
C CYS A 9 -16.77 5.29 -9.92
N ASN A 10 -17.58 5.22 -10.98
CA ASN A 10 -18.23 6.39 -11.58
C ASN A 10 -19.57 6.78 -10.96
N LYS A 11 -20.05 6.12 -9.89
CA LYS A 11 -21.46 6.31 -9.45
C LYS A 11 -21.68 7.15 -8.21
N THR A 12 -20.66 7.66 -7.50
CA THR A 12 -20.93 8.21 -6.15
C THR A 12 -20.44 9.63 -5.85
N PHE A 13 -19.78 10.35 -6.74
CA PHE A 13 -19.42 11.74 -6.43
C PHE A 13 -19.58 12.70 -7.63
N PRO A 14 -20.61 13.55 -7.63
CA PRO A 14 -20.68 14.69 -8.53
C PRO A 14 -19.90 15.86 -7.87
N CYS A 15 -18.59 15.86 -7.96
CA CYS A 15 -17.78 17.04 -7.68
C CYS A 15 -17.28 17.62 -8.99
N SER A 16 -18.00 18.61 -9.50
CA SER A 16 -17.55 19.51 -10.55
C SER A 16 -16.48 20.44 -9.99
N PHE A 17 -15.22 20.02 -10.00
CA PHE A 17 -14.10 20.95 -9.88
C PHE A 17 -13.74 21.46 -11.27
N PRO A 18 -13.47 22.77 -11.42
CA PRO A 18 -13.03 23.33 -12.70
C PRO A 18 -11.74 22.63 -13.13
N ALA A 19 -11.68 22.27 -14.40
CA ALA A 19 -10.48 21.70 -15.02
C ALA A 19 -9.29 22.65 -14.76
N ARG A 20 -8.37 22.21 -13.94
CA ARG A 20 -7.15 22.97 -13.63
C ARG A 20 -6.21 22.87 -14.82
N GLU A 21 -5.74 24.01 -15.25
CA GLU A 21 -4.67 24.19 -16.23
C GLU A 21 -3.53 23.17 -15.97
N LYS A 22 -3.08 22.48 -17.02
CA LYS A 22 -1.97 21.53 -16.96
C LYS A 22 -0.78 22.20 -16.26
N THR A 23 -0.60 21.90 -14.98
CA THR A 23 0.65 22.23 -14.31
C THR A 23 1.77 21.47 -15.03
N ARG A 24 2.66 22.22 -15.66
CA ARG A 24 3.89 21.71 -16.29
C ARG A 24 4.56 20.74 -15.32
N GLY A 25 4.80 19.53 -15.80
CA GLY A 25 5.52 18.42 -15.21
C GLY A 25 6.04 18.60 -13.79
N ILE A 26 5.28 18.14 -12.82
CA ILE A 26 5.81 17.95 -11.48
C ILE A 26 6.69 16.71 -11.54
N GLY A 27 7.99 16.99 -11.72
CA GLY A 27 9.03 16.08 -11.34
C GLY A 27 9.26 14.86 -12.23
N SER A 28 10.44 14.84 -12.78
CA SER A 28 11.05 13.69 -13.42
C SER A 28 11.02 12.46 -12.49
N ARG A 29 11.17 11.27 -13.05
CA ARG A 29 11.34 9.98 -12.32
C ARG A 29 12.33 10.08 -11.15
N GLU A 30 13.27 11.00 -11.21
CA GLU A 30 14.27 11.34 -10.20
C GLU A 30 13.66 12.06 -8.99
N THR A 31 12.74 12.99 -9.22
CA THR A 31 12.03 13.73 -8.17
C THR A 31 11.11 12.79 -7.37
N SER A 32 10.44 11.84 -8.03
CA SER A 32 9.64 10.82 -7.34
C SER A 32 10.50 9.93 -6.43
N LYS A 33 11.66 9.47 -6.91
CA LYS A 33 12.62 8.69 -6.10
C LYS A 33 13.17 9.49 -4.92
N ARG A 34 13.42 10.78 -5.12
CA ARG A 34 13.92 11.66 -4.06
C ARG A 34 12.87 11.90 -2.99
N LEU A 35 11.62 12.14 -3.38
CA LEU A 35 10.48 12.29 -2.47
C LEU A 35 10.22 11.02 -1.68
N GLU A 36 10.25 9.85 -2.33
CA GLU A 36 10.14 8.55 -1.67
C GLU A 36 11.22 8.39 -0.59
N LYS A 37 12.49 8.63 -0.95
CA LYS A 37 13.61 8.54 -0.01
C LYS A 37 13.47 9.50 1.17
N GLN A 38 13.03 10.72 0.93
CA GLN A 38 12.82 11.72 1.98
C GLN A 38 11.64 11.36 2.89
N ALA A 39 10.54 10.87 2.34
CA ALA A 39 9.38 10.41 3.09
C ALA A 39 9.74 9.20 3.98
N ILE A 40 10.49 8.24 3.44
CA ILE A 40 11.02 7.09 4.18
C ILE A 40 11.91 7.56 5.34
N LEU A 41 12.86 8.46 5.08
CA LEU A 41 13.77 8.97 6.13
C LEU A 41 13.03 9.76 7.21
N ALA A 42 12.01 10.52 6.88
CA ALA A 42 11.20 11.25 7.83
C ALA A 42 10.38 10.33 8.74
N LEU A 43 9.78 9.26 8.16
CA LEU A 43 9.11 8.21 8.89
C LEU A 43 10.08 7.45 9.81
N LEU A 44 11.24 7.05 9.28
CA LEU A 44 12.29 6.37 10.02
C LEU A 44 12.68 7.15 11.28
N ARG A 45 12.95 8.45 11.17
CA ARG A 45 13.33 9.29 12.30
C ARG A 45 12.28 9.34 13.42
N LYS A 46 10.99 9.30 13.08
CA LYS A 46 9.90 9.30 14.07
C LYS A 46 9.62 7.91 14.67
N MET A 47 9.89 6.84 13.93
CA MET A 47 9.49 5.47 14.30
C MET A 47 10.61 4.65 14.91
N ILE A 48 11.87 4.89 14.57
CA ILE A 48 13.03 4.12 15.06
C ILE A 48 13.04 4.09 16.62
N TYR A 49 12.72 5.20 17.27
CA TYR A 49 12.66 5.26 18.73
C TYR A 49 11.56 4.43 19.41
N LYS A 50 10.57 3.93 18.65
CA LYS A 50 9.41 3.23 19.23
C LYS A 50 9.24 1.78 18.77
N LEU A 51 9.97 1.34 17.76
CA LEU A 51 9.65 0.09 17.07
C LEU A 51 10.77 -0.94 17.01
N GLU A 52 11.95 -0.65 17.52
CA GLU A 52 13.08 -1.60 17.56
C GLU A 52 12.76 -2.93 18.28
N PHE A 53 11.69 -2.95 19.09
CA PHE A 53 11.24 -4.15 19.82
C PHE A 53 10.19 -4.96 19.05
N VAL A 54 9.64 -4.43 17.96
CA VAL A 54 8.58 -5.10 17.22
C VAL A 54 9.21 -6.05 16.21
N ASP A 55 8.91 -7.32 16.34
CA ASP A 55 9.39 -8.36 15.45
C ASP A 55 8.21 -9.21 14.96
N CYS A 56 7.72 -8.90 13.77
CA CYS A 56 6.57 -9.58 13.17
C CYS A 56 6.87 -11.03 12.71
N SER A 57 8.11 -11.49 12.85
CA SER A 57 8.42 -12.92 12.75
C SER A 57 7.80 -13.70 13.91
N LYS A 58 7.54 -13.05 15.05
CA LYS A 58 6.95 -13.67 16.24
C LYS A 58 5.41 -13.57 16.23
N PRO A 59 4.70 -14.67 16.54
CA PRO A 59 3.24 -14.70 16.51
C PRO A 59 2.55 -13.64 17.39
N PHE A 60 3.16 -13.28 18.51
CA PHE A 60 2.65 -12.25 19.41
C PHE A 60 2.55 -10.90 18.70
N TRP A 61 3.64 -10.46 18.05
CA TRP A 61 3.68 -9.19 17.34
C TRP A 61 2.78 -9.19 16.11
N ARG A 62 2.68 -10.31 15.38
CA ARG A 62 1.73 -10.47 14.29
C ARG A 62 0.27 -10.31 14.77
N LYS A 63 -0.08 -10.90 15.91
CA LYS A 63 -1.42 -10.75 16.49
C LYS A 63 -1.70 -9.30 16.91
N LEU A 64 -0.71 -8.60 17.45
CA LEU A 64 -0.82 -7.18 17.81
C LEU A 64 -1.01 -6.32 16.57
N MET A 65 -0.22 -6.54 15.54
CA MET A 65 -0.35 -5.86 14.24
C MET A 65 -1.73 -6.11 13.60
N TYR A 66 -2.21 -7.34 13.64
CA TYR A 66 -3.55 -7.66 13.17
C TYR A 66 -4.64 -6.85 13.90
N LYS A 67 -4.54 -6.72 15.23
CA LYS A 67 -5.46 -5.87 16.00
C LYS A 67 -5.36 -4.40 15.58
N ALA A 68 -4.18 -3.90 15.30
CA ALA A 68 -3.99 -2.53 14.81
C ALA A 68 -4.68 -2.34 13.44
N PHE A 69 -4.61 -3.32 12.53
CA PHE A 69 -5.34 -3.27 11.25
C PHE A 69 -6.85 -3.31 11.44
N LEU A 70 -7.38 -4.07 12.40
CA LEU A 70 -8.82 -4.03 12.73
C LEU A 70 -9.26 -2.67 13.26
N GLN A 71 -8.44 -2.02 14.10
CA GLN A 71 -8.71 -0.66 14.56
C GLN A 71 -8.64 0.36 13.42
N ALA A 72 -7.64 0.22 12.53
CA ALA A 72 -7.53 1.06 11.34
C ALA A 72 -8.77 0.89 10.44
N LYS A 73 -9.21 -0.36 10.21
CA LYS A 73 -10.44 -0.63 9.47
C LYS A 73 -11.66 0.05 10.10
N ALA A 74 -11.86 -0.11 11.40
CA ALA A 74 -12.98 0.54 12.11
C ALA A 74 -12.96 2.08 11.98
N GLY A 75 -11.78 2.68 11.98
CA GLY A 75 -11.59 4.10 11.70
C GLY A 75 -12.00 4.47 10.27
N ARG A 76 -11.57 3.68 9.28
CA ARG A 76 -11.93 3.88 7.85
C ARG A 76 -13.42 3.72 7.61
N ASP A 77 -14.02 2.68 8.18
CA ASP A 77 -15.46 2.43 8.11
C ASP A 77 -16.26 3.61 8.67
N LYS A 78 -15.78 4.23 9.77
CA LYS A 78 -16.42 5.42 10.37
C LYS A 78 -16.36 6.65 9.46
N TRP A 79 -15.21 6.87 8.79
CA TRP A 79 -15.02 8.05 7.95
C TRP A 79 -15.43 7.83 6.49
N HIS A 80 -15.69 6.57 6.10
CA HIS A 80 -16.05 6.17 4.73
C HIS A 80 -15.06 6.67 3.68
N ASP A 81 -13.76 6.76 4.06
CA ASP A 81 -12.71 7.29 3.19
C ASP A 81 -12.02 6.20 2.36
N TYR A 82 -11.82 5.03 2.94
CA TYR A 82 -11.23 3.86 2.27
C TYR A 82 -12.14 2.65 2.43
N GLU A 83 -12.28 1.87 1.39
CA GLU A 83 -12.88 0.53 1.51
C GLU A 83 -11.79 -0.47 1.88
N MET A 84 -11.78 -0.91 3.12
CA MET A 84 -10.78 -1.84 3.66
C MET A 84 -11.43 -3.13 4.12
N THR A 85 -10.86 -4.27 3.69
CA THR A 85 -11.22 -5.60 4.18
C THR A 85 -10.00 -6.24 4.84
N VAL A 86 -10.18 -6.85 6.02
CA VAL A 86 -9.13 -7.58 6.75
C VAL A 86 -9.59 -9.02 6.90
N ALA A 87 -8.79 -9.96 6.42
CA ALA A 87 -9.09 -11.38 6.55
C ALA A 87 -8.99 -11.83 8.02
N PRO A 88 -9.75 -12.85 8.44
CA PRO A 88 -9.65 -13.42 9.79
C PRO A 88 -8.22 -13.83 10.14
N TYR A 89 -7.82 -13.61 11.39
CA TYR A 89 -6.49 -13.98 11.86
C TYR A 89 -6.31 -15.49 11.91
N ASP A 90 -5.24 -15.97 11.30
CA ASP A 90 -4.76 -17.34 11.40
C ASP A 90 -3.27 -17.31 11.80
N LYS A 91 -2.93 -17.98 12.90
CA LYS A 91 -1.55 -18.03 13.41
C LYS A 91 -0.57 -18.68 12.42
N ALA A 92 -1.06 -19.60 11.59
CA ALA A 92 -0.25 -20.34 10.62
C ALA A 92 -0.06 -19.59 9.29
N LYS A 93 -0.81 -18.50 9.06
CA LYS A 93 -0.83 -17.78 7.80
C LYS A 93 -0.34 -16.34 7.96
N PRO A 94 0.17 -15.71 6.89
CA PRO A 94 0.38 -14.27 6.85
C PRO A 94 -0.91 -13.49 7.14
N ILE A 95 -0.76 -12.26 7.63
CA ILE A 95 -1.90 -11.34 7.76
C ILE A 95 -2.25 -10.84 6.35
N TYR A 96 -3.53 -10.89 6.00
CA TYR A 96 -4.02 -10.37 4.72
C TYR A 96 -5.05 -9.27 4.94
N TYR A 97 -4.89 -8.18 4.21
CA TYR A 97 -5.90 -7.13 4.08
C TYR A 97 -5.84 -6.51 2.69
N GLU A 98 -6.91 -5.85 2.28
CA GLU A 98 -6.96 -5.17 0.99
C GLU A 98 -7.76 -3.87 1.06
N PHE A 99 -7.41 -2.95 0.18
CA PHE A 99 -8.21 -1.77 -0.14
C PHE A 99 -8.78 -1.92 -1.54
N THR A 100 -10.09 -1.76 -1.66
CA THR A 100 -10.80 -1.73 -2.94
C THR A 100 -11.10 -0.30 -3.42
N ALA A 101 -11.07 0.67 -2.51
CA ALA A 101 -11.09 2.09 -2.81
C ALA A 101 -9.97 2.83 -2.07
N CYS A 102 -9.33 3.77 -2.75
CA CYS A 102 -8.27 4.62 -2.23
C CYS A 102 -8.46 6.06 -2.70
N PRO A 103 -8.93 6.98 -1.85
CA PRO A 103 -9.17 8.38 -2.22
C PRO A 103 -7.94 9.10 -2.78
N ALA A 104 -6.74 8.76 -2.29
CA ALA A 104 -5.50 9.32 -2.81
C ALA A 104 -5.24 8.90 -4.27
N ALA A 105 -5.48 7.62 -4.59
CA ALA A 105 -5.36 7.12 -5.96
C ALA A 105 -6.41 7.74 -6.89
N GLU A 106 -7.65 7.84 -6.43
CA GLU A 106 -8.73 8.47 -7.18
C GLU A 106 -8.43 9.95 -7.45
N PHE A 107 -7.97 10.68 -6.44
CA PHE A 107 -7.55 12.07 -6.58
C PHE A 107 -6.44 12.20 -7.61
N ALA A 108 -5.40 11.38 -7.52
CA ALA A 108 -4.26 11.44 -8.43
C ALA A 108 -4.66 11.15 -9.88
N ILE A 109 -5.54 10.16 -10.09
CA ILE A 109 -6.06 9.82 -11.42
C ILE A 109 -6.90 10.97 -11.99
N ARG A 110 -7.83 11.53 -11.20
CA ARG A 110 -8.69 12.64 -11.64
C ARG A 110 -7.92 13.91 -11.99
N ASN A 111 -6.82 14.16 -11.30
CA ASN A 111 -6.01 15.37 -11.49
C ASN A 111 -4.80 15.16 -12.41
N GLY A 112 -4.61 13.95 -12.96
CA GLY A 112 -3.49 13.64 -13.85
C GLY A 112 -2.11 13.75 -13.19
N VAL A 113 -2.02 13.44 -11.89
CA VAL A 113 -0.80 13.50 -11.08
C VAL A 113 -0.39 12.11 -10.54
N THR A 114 -0.66 11.08 -11.32
CA THR A 114 -0.41 9.68 -10.92
C THR A 114 1.08 9.35 -10.72
N GLU A 115 1.97 10.16 -11.28
CA GLU A 115 3.43 10.03 -11.16
C GLU A 115 3.94 10.18 -9.72
N ILE A 116 3.16 10.81 -8.82
CA ILE A 116 3.53 10.92 -7.41
C ILE A 116 3.13 9.69 -6.58
N MET A 117 2.21 8.89 -7.09
CA MET A 117 1.65 7.76 -6.33
C MET A 117 2.68 6.70 -5.95
N PRO A 118 3.67 6.34 -6.79
CA PRO A 118 4.71 5.40 -6.35
C PRO A 118 5.44 5.86 -5.08
N ALA A 119 5.69 7.18 -4.94
CA ALA A 119 6.34 7.72 -3.75
C ALA A 119 5.49 7.54 -2.48
N LEU A 120 4.17 7.70 -2.60
CA LEU A 120 3.23 7.51 -1.49
C LEU A 120 3.02 6.03 -1.16
N CYS A 121 2.74 5.22 -2.18
CA CYS A 121 2.44 3.81 -2.00
C CYS A 121 3.64 2.97 -1.54
N ASN A 122 4.86 3.33 -1.93
CA ASN A 122 6.06 2.55 -1.58
C ASN A 122 6.51 2.75 -0.12
N VAL A 123 5.97 3.74 0.57
CA VAL A 123 6.23 3.96 2.01
C VAL A 123 5.79 2.74 2.84
N ASP A 124 4.76 2.03 2.40
CA ASP A 124 4.26 0.84 3.09
C ASP A 124 5.34 -0.26 3.21
N PHE A 125 6.15 -0.46 2.18
CA PHE A 125 7.25 -1.43 2.22
C PHE A 125 8.30 -1.06 3.27
N ALA A 126 8.72 0.21 3.29
CA ALA A 126 9.69 0.67 4.28
C ALA A 126 9.14 0.61 5.71
N SER A 127 7.85 0.92 5.89
CA SER A 127 7.20 0.83 7.20
C SER A 127 7.18 -0.60 7.73
N MET A 128 6.95 -1.58 6.87
CA MET A 128 6.95 -2.99 7.26
C MET A 128 8.37 -3.51 7.56
N GLU A 129 9.36 -3.09 6.80
CA GLU A 129 10.77 -3.44 7.06
C GLU A 129 11.21 -3.05 8.49
N LEU A 130 10.74 -1.90 9.01
CA LEU A 130 11.01 -1.45 10.38
C LEU A 130 10.42 -2.35 11.47
N LEU A 131 9.41 -3.15 11.13
CA LEU A 131 8.72 -4.05 12.03
C LEU A 131 9.20 -5.50 11.90
N HIS A 132 10.34 -5.71 11.26
CA HIS A 132 10.82 -7.06 10.88
C HIS A 132 9.70 -7.84 10.18
N ALA A 133 8.97 -7.13 9.34
CA ALA A 133 7.90 -7.66 8.52
C ALA A 133 8.22 -7.46 7.04
N ARG A 134 7.77 -8.39 6.23
CA ARG A 134 7.83 -8.31 4.78
C ARG A 134 6.43 -8.07 4.23
N LEU A 135 6.31 -7.04 3.42
CA LEU A 135 5.10 -6.76 2.66
C LEU A 135 5.17 -7.51 1.33
N VAL A 136 4.13 -8.28 1.04
CA VAL A 136 3.88 -8.81 -0.30
C VAL A 136 2.67 -8.09 -0.88
N ARG A 137 2.89 -7.31 -1.96
CA ARG A 137 1.88 -6.55 -2.67
C ARG A 137 2.07 -6.69 -4.18
N THR A 138 1.10 -7.25 -4.85
CA THR A 138 1.14 -7.48 -6.31
C THR A 138 0.44 -6.37 -7.10
N THR A 139 -0.53 -5.68 -6.49
CA THR A 139 -1.34 -4.62 -7.12
C THR A 139 -1.44 -3.38 -6.24
N ALA A 140 -1.73 -2.24 -6.86
CA ALA A 140 -2.05 -0.99 -6.17
C ALA A 140 -3.27 -0.34 -6.82
N CYS A 141 -4.12 0.38 -6.06
CA CYS A 141 -5.33 1.03 -6.58
C CYS A 141 -5.02 2.02 -7.73
N ALA A 142 -3.86 2.65 -7.70
CA ALA A 142 -3.46 3.61 -8.74
C ALA A 142 -3.10 2.96 -10.09
N ASN A 143 -2.78 1.67 -10.12
CA ASN A 143 -2.41 0.95 -11.34
C ASN A 143 -3.03 -0.45 -11.41
N GLY A 144 -4.13 -0.67 -10.71
CA GLY A 144 -4.90 -1.90 -10.65
C GLY A 144 -6.24 -1.65 -10.00
N CYS A 145 -6.98 -2.72 -9.70
CA CYS A 145 -8.31 -2.62 -9.11
C CYS A 145 -8.30 -2.50 -7.59
N LYS A 146 -7.21 -2.91 -6.95
CA LYS A 146 -7.09 -2.95 -5.50
C LYS A 146 -5.63 -2.93 -5.05
N CYS A 147 -5.43 -2.57 -3.78
CA CYS A 147 -4.18 -2.81 -3.08
C CYS A 147 -4.34 -4.06 -2.22
N ALA A 148 -3.71 -5.15 -2.60
CA ALA A 148 -3.71 -6.40 -1.83
C ALA A 148 -2.41 -6.51 -1.03
N TYR A 149 -2.53 -6.61 0.29
CA TYR A 149 -1.42 -6.64 1.23
C TYR A 149 -1.37 -7.96 1.96
N THR A 150 -0.25 -8.65 1.85
CA THR A 150 0.06 -9.82 2.67
C THR A 150 1.28 -9.50 3.53
N ILE A 151 1.14 -9.58 4.85
CA ILE A 151 2.20 -9.27 5.81
C ILE A 151 2.65 -10.55 6.49
N CYS A 152 3.94 -10.85 6.39
CA CYS A 152 4.60 -11.98 7.05
C CYS A 152 5.87 -11.51 7.75
N GLY A 153 6.53 -12.38 8.51
CA GLY A 153 7.85 -12.07 9.05
C GLY A 153 8.91 -11.99 7.93
N ASP A 154 9.99 -11.27 8.17
CA ASP A 154 11.09 -11.10 7.19
C ASP A 154 11.77 -12.43 6.82
N GLN A 155 11.75 -13.42 7.73
CA GLN A 155 12.29 -14.76 7.51
C GLN A 155 11.25 -15.78 7.01
N ASP A 156 9.99 -15.38 6.89
CA ASP A 156 8.91 -16.27 6.47
C ASP A 156 9.14 -16.78 5.04
N PRO A 157 9.01 -18.10 4.79
CA PRO A 157 9.14 -18.67 3.44
C PRO A 157 8.21 -18.03 2.42
N TYR A 158 7.00 -17.64 2.82
CA TYR A 158 6.05 -16.95 1.96
C TYR A 158 6.63 -15.64 1.40
N GLY A 159 7.21 -14.81 2.27
CA GLY A 159 7.82 -13.55 1.85
C GLY A 159 9.05 -13.78 0.95
N LYS A 160 9.84 -14.82 1.22
CA LYS A 160 11.01 -15.18 0.39
C LYS A 160 10.62 -15.68 -1.00
N ALA A 161 9.47 -16.36 -1.11
CA ALA A 161 8.95 -16.86 -2.38
C ALA A 161 8.39 -15.74 -3.29
N HIS A 162 8.18 -14.51 -2.75
CA HIS A 162 7.66 -13.37 -3.48
C HIS A 162 8.72 -12.26 -3.55
N PRO A 163 9.76 -12.38 -4.39
CA PRO A 163 10.81 -11.38 -4.50
C PRO A 163 10.25 -10.04 -4.99
N GLU A 164 10.79 -8.97 -4.42
CA GLU A 164 10.40 -7.61 -4.75
C GLU A 164 11.07 -7.12 -6.04
N TYR A 165 10.36 -6.31 -6.80
CA TYR A 165 10.89 -5.57 -7.94
C TYR A 165 10.21 -4.20 -8.06
N ARG A 166 10.73 -3.33 -8.92
CA ARG A 166 10.03 -2.10 -9.32
C ARG A 166 9.50 -2.26 -10.73
N ASP A 167 8.24 -1.92 -10.92
CA ASP A 167 7.64 -1.88 -12.25
C ASP A 167 8.08 -0.62 -13.04
N GLU A 168 7.64 -0.52 -14.29
CA GLU A 168 7.95 0.59 -15.20
C GLU A 168 7.49 1.95 -14.68
N ASN A 169 6.44 1.98 -13.86
CA ASN A 169 5.90 3.19 -13.23
C ASN A 169 6.58 3.51 -11.89
N GLY A 170 7.54 2.69 -11.43
CA GLY A 170 8.32 2.88 -10.22
C GLY A 170 7.68 2.33 -8.94
N TYR A 171 6.54 1.63 -9.02
CA TYR A 171 5.95 0.97 -7.86
C TYR A 171 6.79 -0.24 -7.43
N ARG A 172 7.05 -0.35 -6.13
CA ARG A 172 7.55 -1.59 -5.54
C ARG A 172 6.42 -2.61 -5.55
N ARG A 173 6.70 -3.77 -6.04
CA ARG A 173 5.77 -4.91 -6.12
C ARG A 173 6.51 -6.20 -5.84
N ASN A 174 5.75 -7.26 -5.61
CA ASN A 174 6.29 -8.60 -5.49
C ASN A 174 5.85 -9.43 -6.69
N ARG A 175 6.73 -10.30 -7.15
CA ARG A 175 6.39 -11.30 -8.16
C ARG A 175 5.39 -12.28 -7.56
N GLU A 176 4.40 -12.68 -8.34
CA GLU A 176 3.55 -13.79 -7.96
C GLU A 176 4.39 -15.05 -7.80
N CYS A 177 4.06 -15.84 -6.79
CA CYS A 177 4.77 -17.10 -6.57
C CYS A 177 4.49 -18.04 -7.74
N SER A 178 5.51 -18.34 -8.52
CA SER A 178 5.45 -19.40 -9.51
C SER A 178 5.68 -20.74 -8.82
N TYR A 179 4.70 -21.21 -8.02
CA TYR A 179 4.63 -22.63 -7.74
C TYR A 179 4.14 -23.32 -9.00
N ARG A 180 5.08 -23.84 -9.75
CA ARG A 180 4.82 -24.95 -10.67
C ARG A 180 5.08 -26.25 -9.94
#